data_e56cbf6297ae92dde61c2bea7f855d17
#
_entry.id   e56cbf6297ae92dde61c2bea7f855d17
#
_cell.length_a   1.000
_cell.length_b   1.000
_cell.length_c   1.000
_cell.angle_alpha   90.00
_cell.angle_beta   90.00
_cell.angle_gamma   90.00
#
_symmetry.space_group_name_H-M   'P 1'
#
loop_
_entity.id
_entity.type
_entity.pdbx_description
1 polymer ?
#
loop_
_entity_poly.entity_id
_entity_poly.type
_entity_poly.pdbx_seq_one_letter_code
_entity_poly.pdbx_strand_id
1 'polypeptide(L)'
;EEYSNNFNNIIIVILTSPEKLLEKKRMISKWGLDYVITSYSTETIIDVAALIEQLDLIITPDTSIVHIASSFDKPVVSIHENNKDSFRLWSPSSTLSKTVFAKSNYGLFDYNVDKIIKYSLDFIRKLENK
;
A
#
# COMPACT_ATOMS: atom_id res chain seq x y z
N GLU A 1 11.74 -9.22 -1.23
CA GLU A 1 13.18 -9.37 -0.91
C GLU A 1 13.95 -8.05 -1.00
N GLU A 2 13.69 -7.15 -1.97
CA GLU A 2 14.42 -5.87 -2.07
C GLU A 2 14.22 -4.98 -0.84
N TYR A 3 13.07 -5.00 -0.20
CA TYR A 3 12.82 -4.20 1.01
C TYR A 3 13.65 -4.68 2.21
N SER A 4 13.74 -5.98 2.41
CA SER A 4 14.49 -6.56 3.55
C SER A 4 16.01 -6.43 3.40
N ASN A 5 16.52 -6.40 2.16
CA ASN A 5 17.94 -6.26 1.90
C ASN A 5 18.48 -4.85 2.20
N ASN A 6 17.59 -3.85 2.21
CA ASN A 6 17.98 -2.46 2.41
C ASN A 6 17.68 -1.92 3.81
N PHE A 7 16.77 -2.58 4.56
CA PHE A 7 16.29 -2.07 5.85
C PHE A 7 16.10 -3.21 6.84
N ASN A 8 16.67 -3.05 8.01
CA ASN A 8 16.44 -3.93 9.15
C ASN A 8 15.07 -3.57 9.77
N ASN A 9 14.27 -4.57 10.14
CA ASN A 9 12.99 -4.41 10.84
C ASN A 9 11.81 -3.89 10.01
N ILE A 10 11.73 -4.22 8.73
CA ILE A 10 10.49 -3.99 7.95
C ILE A 10 9.56 -5.19 8.11
N ILE A 11 8.28 -4.92 8.39
CA ILE A 11 7.19 -5.88 8.31
C ILE A 11 6.22 -5.43 7.23
N ILE A 12 5.91 -6.32 6.30
CA ILE A 12 4.91 -6.09 5.26
C ILE A 12 3.60 -6.74 5.67
N VAL A 13 2.57 -5.91 5.83
CA VAL A 13 1.21 -6.36 6.18
C VAL A 13 0.36 -6.39 4.92
N ILE A 14 -0.13 -7.55 4.54
CA ILE A 14 -1.08 -7.71 3.44
C ILE A 14 -2.50 -7.53 3.98
N LEU A 15 -3.10 -6.38 3.69
CA LEU A 15 -4.50 -6.11 3.99
C LEU A 15 -5.39 -6.88 3.02
N THR A 16 -6.36 -7.60 3.55
CA THR A 16 -7.31 -8.40 2.76
C THR A 16 -8.67 -8.43 3.42
N SER A 17 -9.72 -8.67 2.62
CA SER A 17 -11.07 -8.86 3.16
C SER A 17 -11.16 -10.17 3.97
N PRO A 18 -12.11 -10.25 4.94
CA PRO A 18 -12.27 -11.43 5.79
C PRO A 18 -12.41 -12.74 4.99
N GLU A 19 -13.15 -12.71 3.89
CA GLU A 19 -13.42 -13.90 3.07
C GLU A 19 -12.16 -14.46 2.41
N LYS A 20 -11.17 -13.60 2.14
CA LYS A 20 -9.90 -13.97 1.49
C LYS A 20 -8.75 -14.20 2.48
N LEU A 21 -8.97 -13.98 3.76
CA LEU A 21 -7.91 -14.04 4.77
C LEU A 21 -7.19 -15.39 4.79
N LEU A 22 -7.94 -16.50 4.77
CA LEU A 22 -7.36 -17.85 4.79
C LEU A 22 -6.56 -18.15 3.52
N GLU A 23 -7.08 -17.74 2.36
CA GLU A 23 -6.37 -17.87 1.09
C GLU A 23 -5.05 -17.11 1.10
N LYS A 24 -5.05 -15.87 1.59
CA LYS A 24 -3.85 -15.04 1.67
C LYS A 24 -2.83 -15.58 2.68
N LYS A 25 -3.28 -16.09 3.82
CA LYS A 25 -2.38 -16.78 4.77
C LYS A 25 -1.67 -17.97 4.12
N ARG A 26 -2.40 -18.80 3.38
CA ARG A 26 -1.82 -19.94 2.65
C ARG A 26 -0.82 -19.50 1.58
N MET A 27 -1.13 -18.43 0.86
CA MET A 27 -0.26 -17.86 -0.15
C MET A 27 1.06 -17.35 0.45
N ILE A 28 0.99 -16.57 1.52
CA ILE A 28 2.15 -16.00 2.21
C ILE A 28 3.02 -17.11 2.81
N SER A 29 2.44 -18.14 3.41
CA SER A 29 3.20 -19.24 3.99
C SER A 29 4.06 -19.99 2.96
N LYS A 30 3.63 -20.03 1.70
CA LYS A 30 4.40 -20.63 0.60
C LYS A 30 5.63 -19.80 0.22
N TRP A 31 5.65 -18.51 0.51
CA TRP A 31 6.79 -17.64 0.22
C TRP A 31 7.93 -17.84 1.21
N GLY A 32 7.66 -18.33 2.42
CA GLY A 32 8.68 -18.56 3.45
C GLY A 32 9.38 -17.27 3.90
N LEU A 33 8.67 -16.13 3.89
CA LEU A 33 9.21 -14.82 4.25
C LEU A 33 8.65 -14.39 5.61
N ASP A 34 9.48 -14.40 6.64
CA ASP A 34 9.09 -14.11 8.02
C ASP A 34 8.60 -12.68 8.24
N TYR A 35 9.00 -11.75 7.37
CA TYR A 35 8.63 -10.34 7.41
C TYR A 35 7.34 -10.00 6.64
N VAL A 36 6.65 -10.99 6.08
CA VAL A 36 5.37 -10.81 5.38
C VAL A 36 4.26 -11.50 6.15
N ILE A 37 3.28 -10.74 6.58
CA ILE A 37 2.14 -11.24 7.35
C ILE A 37 0.81 -10.76 6.73
N THR A 38 -0.29 -11.41 7.09
CA THR A 38 -1.63 -10.86 6.82
C THR A 38 -2.03 -9.90 7.93
N SER A 39 -2.95 -8.96 7.60
CA SER A 39 -3.69 -8.22 8.62
C SER A 39 -4.50 -9.18 9.51
N TYR A 40 -4.96 -8.71 10.66
CA TYR A 40 -6.08 -9.32 11.36
C TYR A 40 -7.37 -9.20 10.52
N SER A 41 -8.44 -9.91 10.91
CA SER A 41 -9.72 -9.80 10.23
C SER A 41 -10.30 -8.39 10.43
N THR A 42 -10.58 -7.71 9.31
CA THR A 42 -11.19 -6.37 9.31
C THR A 42 -12.63 -6.48 8.87
N GLU A 43 -13.55 -6.54 9.83
CA GLU A 43 -14.99 -6.73 9.58
C GLU A 43 -15.67 -5.44 9.14
N THR A 44 -15.11 -4.29 9.56
CA THR A 44 -15.67 -2.97 9.30
C THR A 44 -14.62 -2.01 8.73
N ILE A 45 -15.09 -0.90 8.16
CA ILE A 45 -14.20 0.17 7.70
C ILE A 45 -13.42 0.81 8.87
N ILE A 46 -13.95 0.75 10.07
CA ILE A 46 -13.30 1.25 11.29
C ILE A 46 -12.11 0.36 11.64
N ASP A 47 -12.24 -0.95 11.50
CA ASP A 47 -11.12 -1.89 11.71
C ASP A 47 -9.99 -1.64 10.71
N VAL A 48 -10.35 -1.36 9.45
CA VAL A 48 -9.39 -0.99 8.41
C VAL A 48 -8.69 0.32 8.76
N ALA A 49 -9.43 1.32 9.21
CA ALA A 49 -8.86 2.62 9.62
C ALA A 49 -7.91 2.46 10.81
N ALA A 50 -8.29 1.70 11.82
CA ALA A 50 -7.45 1.40 12.98
C ALA A 50 -6.15 0.67 12.60
N LEU A 51 -6.20 -0.22 11.61
CA LEU A 51 -5.00 -0.86 11.08
C LEU A 51 -4.11 0.17 10.36
N ILE A 52 -4.68 0.97 9.46
CA ILE A 52 -3.93 1.96 8.68
C ILE A 52 -3.25 2.99 9.59
N GLU A 53 -3.90 3.39 10.67
CA GLU A 53 -3.33 4.30 11.67
C GLU A 53 -2.00 3.77 12.26
N GLN A 54 -1.84 2.46 12.37
CA GLN A 54 -0.65 1.82 12.92
C GLN A 54 0.47 1.59 11.89
N LEU A 55 0.20 1.74 10.61
CA LEU A 55 1.17 1.52 9.56
C LEU A 55 1.96 2.81 9.25
N ASP A 56 3.21 2.65 8.84
CA ASP A 56 4.12 3.78 8.53
C ASP A 56 4.06 4.19 7.07
N LEU A 57 3.72 3.28 6.17
CA LEU A 57 3.63 3.49 4.72
C LEU A 57 2.51 2.63 4.15
N ILE A 58 1.73 3.21 3.26
CA ILE A 58 0.64 2.52 2.56
C ILE A 58 0.96 2.41 1.07
N ILE A 59 0.86 1.20 0.53
CA ILE A 59 0.93 0.93 -0.90
C ILE A 59 -0.41 0.34 -1.31
N THR A 60 -1.14 1.01 -2.19
CA THR A 60 -2.52 0.61 -2.50
C THR A 60 -2.93 1.03 -3.92
N PRO A 61 -3.76 0.26 -4.61
CA PRO A 61 -4.47 0.76 -5.78
C PRO A 61 -5.47 1.87 -5.36
N ASP A 62 -6.01 2.57 -6.36
CA ASP A 62 -7.06 3.58 -6.18
C ASP A 62 -8.32 2.96 -5.57
N THR A 63 -8.42 3.06 -4.27
CA THR A 63 -9.50 2.52 -3.45
C THR A 63 -9.76 3.45 -2.26
N SER A 64 -10.78 3.17 -1.45
CA SER A 64 -11.03 3.87 -0.19
C SER A 64 -9.83 3.93 0.76
N ILE A 65 -8.89 2.99 0.63
CA ILE A 65 -7.66 2.94 1.42
C ILE A 65 -6.81 4.20 1.23
N VAL A 66 -6.74 4.75 0.01
CA VAL A 66 -6.05 6.01 -0.29
C VAL A 66 -6.56 7.14 0.59
N HIS A 67 -7.88 7.25 0.72
CA HIS A 67 -8.52 8.35 1.48
C HIS A 67 -8.40 8.13 2.99
N ILE A 68 -8.51 6.89 3.45
CA ILE A 68 -8.29 6.56 4.87
C ILE A 68 -6.84 6.88 5.26
N ALA A 69 -5.87 6.45 4.46
CA ALA A 69 -4.47 6.74 4.69
C ALA A 69 -4.20 8.25 4.71
N SER A 70 -4.80 8.99 3.77
CA SER A 70 -4.69 10.46 3.72
C SER A 70 -5.30 11.15 4.93
N SER A 71 -6.38 10.63 5.50
CA SER A 71 -6.99 11.21 6.71
C SER A 71 -6.08 11.14 7.94
N PHE A 72 -5.15 10.19 7.97
CA PHE A 72 -4.10 10.06 9.00
C PHE A 72 -2.76 10.65 8.56
N ASP A 73 -2.72 11.34 7.43
CA ASP A 73 -1.50 11.86 6.79
C ASP A 73 -0.39 10.79 6.64
N LYS A 74 -0.76 9.54 6.40
CA LYS A 74 0.19 8.46 6.16
C LYS A 74 0.87 8.64 4.80
N PRO A 75 2.17 8.35 4.67
CA PRO A 75 2.83 8.23 3.39
C PRO A 75 2.12 7.21 2.49
N VAL A 76 1.81 7.60 1.25
CA VAL A 76 1.05 6.76 0.32
C VAL A 76 1.78 6.62 -1.02
N VAL A 77 1.97 5.40 -1.46
CA VAL A 77 2.28 5.08 -2.85
C VAL A 77 1.02 4.48 -3.48
N SER A 78 0.35 5.24 -4.32
CA SER A 78 -0.91 4.83 -4.94
C SER A 78 -0.72 4.41 -6.39
N ILE A 79 -1.57 3.48 -6.85
CA ILE A 79 -1.60 3.01 -8.24
C ILE A 79 -2.95 3.42 -8.82
N HIS A 80 -2.93 4.24 -9.86
CA HIS A 80 -4.12 4.75 -10.52
C HIS A 80 -4.16 4.35 -12.00
N GLU A 81 -5.35 4.26 -12.55
CA GLU A 81 -5.52 4.24 -14.00
C GLU A 81 -5.05 5.57 -14.62
N ASN A 82 -4.68 5.55 -15.90
CA ASN A 82 -4.18 6.72 -16.59
C ASN A 82 -5.33 7.65 -17.05
N ASN A 83 -6.10 8.15 -16.10
CA ASN A 83 -7.23 9.04 -16.29
C ASN A 83 -7.04 10.30 -15.44
N LYS A 84 -6.74 11.42 -16.11
CA LYS A 84 -6.44 12.70 -15.44
C LYS A 84 -7.61 13.27 -14.65
N ASP A 85 -8.82 13.12 -15.15
CA ASP A 85 -10.03 13.65 -14.49
C ASP A 85 -10.36 12.85 -13.23
N SER A 86 -10.28 11.53 -13.32
CA SER A 86 -10.42 10.64 -12.17
C SER A 86 -9.34 10.94 -11.13
N PHE A 87 -8.07 11.04 -11.54
CA PHE A 87 -6.97 11.32 -10.63
C PHE A 87 -7.12 12.68 -9.92
N ARG A 88 -7.58 13.70 -10.61
CA ARG A 88 -7.82 15.01 -9.98
C ARG A 88 -8.83 14.96 -8.83
N LEU A 89 -9.81 14.09 -8.94
CA LEU A 89 -10.87 13.92 -7.92
C LEU A 89 -10.45 12.99 -6.78
N TRP A 90 -9.67 11.96 -7.09
CA TRP A 90 -9.40 10.84 -6.18
C TRP A 90 -7.93 10.67 -5.80
N SER A 91 -7.09 11.65 -6.12
CA SER A 91 -5.68 11.62 -5.73
C SER A 91 -5.49 11.60 -4.21
N PRO A 92 -4.40 10.97 -3.70
CA PRO A 92 -4.08 11.04 -2.29
C PRO A 92 -3.79 12.48 -1.85
N SER A 93 -4.28 12.85 -0.68
CA SER A 93 -4.04 14.17 -0.08
C SER A 93 -2.99 14.17 1.05
N SER A 94 -2.30 13.05 1.26
CA SER A 94 -1.20 12.95 2.21
C SER A 94 -0.04 13.87 1.83
N THR A 95 0.64 14.44 2.84
CA THR A 95 1.84 15.27 2.67
C THR A 95 2.94 14.53 1.90
N LEU A 96 3.15 13.24 2.16
CA LEU A 96 4.03 12.37 1.41
C LEU A 96 3.18 11.42 0.55
N SER A 97 3.03 11.75 -0.72
CA SER A 97 2.33 10.89 -1.67
C SER A 97 3.07 10.79 -3.00
N LYS A 98 3.03 9.62 -3.61
CA LYS A 98 3.51 9.33 -4.96
C LYS A 98 2.50 8.44 -5.67
N THR A 99 2.32 8.67 -6.95
CA THR A 99 1.40 7.89 -7.78
C THR A 99 2.13 7.23 -8.93
N VAL A 100 1.81 5.98 -9.15
CA VAL A 100 2.20 5.21 -10.33
C VAL A 100 0.96 5.01 -11.19
N PHE A 101 1.01 5.48 -12.43
CA PHE A 101 -0.09 5.33 -13.37
C PHE A 101 0.04 4.03 -14.16
N ALA A 102 -1.06 3.30 -14.28
CA ALA A 102 -1.18 2.24 -15.27
C ALA A 102 -1.07 2.81 -16.69
N LYS A 103 -0.75 1.98 -17.67
CA LYS A 103 -0.74 2.42 -19.08
C LYS A 103 -2.15 2.61 -19.62
N SER A 104 -3.11 1.84 -19.12
CA SER A 104 -4.51 1.88 -19.55
C SER A 104 -5.30 3.00 -18.87
N ASN A 105 -6.25 3.58 -19.63
CA ASN A 105 -7.27 4.48 -19.09
C ASN A 105 -8.39 3.74 -18.35
N TYR A 106 -8.44 2.44 -18.50
CA TYR A 106 -9.46 1.56 -17.95
C TYR A 106 -8.79 0.43 -17.18
N GLY A 107 -8.83 0.52 -15.87
CA GLY A 107 -8.28 -0.48 -14.98
C GLY A 107 -6.76 -0.37 -14.75
N LEU A 108 -6.29 -1.15 -13.81
CA LEU A 108 -4.93 -1.11 -13.27
C LEU A 108 -4.04 -2.18 -13.93
N PHE A 109 -3.88 -2.09 -15.25
CA PHE A 109 -3.03 -2.99 -16.02
C PHE A 109 -1.72 -2.29 -16.43
N ASP A 110 -0.64 -3.07 -16.53
CA ASP A 110 0.65 -2.59 -17.01
C ASP A 110 1.21 -1.37 -16.23
N TYR A 111 1.17 -1.40 -14.93
CA TYR A 111 1.87 -0.41 -14.11
C TYR A 111 3.32 -0.82 -13.83
N ASN A 112 4.16 0.17 -13.59
CA ASN A 112 5.59 -0.03 -13.39
C ASN A 112 5.88 -0.37 -11.92
N VAL A 113 6.20 -1.64 -11.63
CA VAL A 113 6.51 -2.14 -10.28
C VAL A 113 7.80 -1.50 -9.73
N ASP A 114 8.82 -1.27 -10.56
CA ASP A 114 10.09 -0.67 -10.11
C ASP A 114 9.88 0.75 -9.58
N LYS A 115 8.91 1.49 -10.16
CA LYS A 115 8.53 2.80 -9.62
C LYS A 115 7.87 2.70 -8.24
N ILE A 116 7.04 1.69 -8.02
CA ILE A 116 6.41 1.45 -6.71
C ILE A 116 7.51 1.18 -5.69
N ILE A 117 8.43 0.27 -5.99
CA ILE A 117 9.56 -0.06 -5.12
C ILE A 117 10.38 1.19 -4.82
N LYS A 118 10.81 1.92 -5.86
CA LYS A 118 11.60 3.14 -5.71
C LYS A 118 10.92 4.17 -4.81
N TYR A 119 9.66 4.48 -5.04
CA TYR A 119 8.94 5.48 -4.24
C TYR A 119 8.75 5.03 -2.79
N SER A 120 8.50 3.74 -2.57
CA SER A 120 8.38 3.17 -1.24
C SER A 120 9.70 3.25 -0.47
N LEU A 121 10.81 2.88 -1.08
CA LEU A 121 12.15 2.99 -0.49
C LEU A 121 12.51 4.44 -0.18
N ASP A 122 12.18 5.38 -1.05
CA ASP A 122 12.41 6.82 -0.81
C ASP A 122 11.62 7.32 0.41
N PHE A 123 10.40 6.83 0.61
CA PHE A 123 9.61 7.18 1.79
C PHE A 123 10.13 6.53 3.07
N ILE A 124 10.51 5.25 3.03
CA ILE A 124 11.10 4.55 4.18
C ILE A 124 12.35 5.29 4.65
N ARG A 125 13.26 5.65 3.75
CA ARG A 125 14.47 6.44 4.10
C ARG A 125 14.14 7.78 4.76
N LYS A 126 13.06 8.45 4.32
CA LYS A 126 12.61 9.70 4.95
C LYS A 126 12.03 9.49 6.35
N LEU A 127 11.39 8.35 6.59
CA LEU A 127 10.84 8.00 7.92
C LEU A 127 11.94 7.63 8.90
N GLU A 128 12.98 6.92 8.45
CA GLU A 128 14.12 6.54 9.29
C GLU A 128 15.00 7.75 9.69
N ASN A 129 15.01 8.81 8.88
CA ASN A 129 15.80 10.02 9.14
C ASN A 129 15.03 11.10 9.94
N LYS A 130 13.86 10.79 10.44
CA LYS A 130 13.11 11.66 11.36
C LYS A 130 13.39 11.30 12.81
#